data_42388d54665a031a35904e557c29bee2
#
_entry.id   42388d54665a031a35904e557c29bee2
#
_cell.length_a   1.000
_cell.length_b   1.000
_cell.length_c   1.000
_cell.angle_alpha   90.00
_cell.angle_beta   90.00
_cell.angle_gamma   90.00
#
_symmetry.space_group_name_H-M   'P 1'
#
loop_
_entity.id
_entity.type
_entity.pdbx_description
1 polymer ?
#
loop_
_entity_poly.entity_id
_entity_poly.type
_entity_poly.pdbx_seq_one_letter_code
_entity_poly.pdbx_strand_id
1 'polypeptide(L)'
;MKVRFAEGRRPGGVNVGKSLIIVESPAKARTISKFAGKKYTVKASMGHIRDLPKSQFGVDLEHNFEPKYITIRGKGQILKELKDAAKAADKVFLASDPDREGEAISWHLAKSLGIDPSSSCRIEFNEITKGAIQRALKNPRPINLAKVNAQQARRILDRIVGYKLSPLLWRK
;
A
#
# COMPACT_ATOMS: atom_id res chain seq x y z
N MET A 1 -10.72 12.40 -10.09
CA MET A 1 -11.62 12.79 -8.98
C MET A 1 -10.86 12.59 -7.67
N LYS A 2 -10.30 13.67 -7.13
CA LYS A 2 -9.53 13.64 -5.87
C LYS A 2 -10.51 13.50 -4.71
N VAL A 3 -10.40 12.44 -3.94
CA VAL A 3 -11.11 12.34 -2.66
C VAL A 3 -10.45 13.31 -1.69
N ARG A 4 -11.07 14.45 -1.47
CA ARG A 4 -10.70 15.39 -0.40
C ARG A 4 -11.13 14.75 0.92
N PHE A 5 -10.16 14.37 1.74
CA PHE A 5 -10.42 14.15 3.15
C PHE A 5 -10.62 15.54 3.76
N ALA A 6 -11.89 15.90 3.98
CA ALA A 6 -12.27 17.18 4.55
C ALA A 6 -11.80 17.26 6.00
N GLU A 7 -10.95 18.25 6.31
CA GLU A 7 -10.96 18.89 7.62
C GLU A 7 -12.28 19.65 7.75
N GLY A 8 -13.29 18.99 8.31
CA GLY A 8 -14.61 19.58 8.50
C GLY A 8 -15.39 18.82 9.56
N ARG A 9 -15.45 19.40 10.77
CA ARG A 9 -16.38 18.99 11.82
C ARG A 9 -17.79 18.91 11.27
N ARG A 10 -18.41 17.74 11.36
CA ARG A 10 -19.88 17.62 11.27
C ARG A 10 -20.47 17.94 12.64
N PRO A 11 -21.40 18.87 12.77
CA PRO A 11 -22.14 19.11 14.00
C PRO A 11 -23.17 18.00 14.18
N GLY A 12 -23.18 17.37 15.34
CA GLY A 12 -24.29 16.53 15.82
C GLY A 12 -24.08 15.03 15.69
N GLY A 13 -23.77 14.38 16.82
CA GLY A 13 -23.74 12.93 17.01
C GLY A 13 -22.32 12.37 16.97
N VAL A 14 -21.84 11.90 18.13
CA VAL A 14 -20.55 11.21 18.28
C VAL A 14 -20.67 9.82 17.67
N ASN A 15 -20.68 9.74 16.35
CA ASN A 15 -20.35 8.52 15.66
C ASN A 15 -18.81 8.50 15.60
N VAL A 16 -18.17 7.84 16.57
CA VAL A 16 -16.72 7.63 16.55
C VAL A 16 -16.44 6.71 15.36
N GLY A 17 -16.18 7.31 14.21
CA GLY A 17 -15.85 6.60 12.99
C GLY A 17 -14.62 5.74 13.26
N LYS A 18 -14.63 4.49 12.77
CA LYS A 18 -13.51 3.58 12.94
C LYS A 18 -12.41 3.94 11.97
N SER A 19 -11.17 3.99 12.42
CA SER A 19 -10.01 4.08 11.55
C SER A 19 -9.72 2.72 10.91
N LEU A 20 -9.27 2.73 9.65
CA LEU A 20 -8.88 1.52 8.92
C LEU A 20 -7.36 1.33 8.97
N ILE A 21 -6.92 0.12 9.33
CA ILE A 21 -5.53 -0.32 9.20
C ILE A 21 -5.47 -1.34 8.08
N ILE A 22 -4.63 -1.10 7.07
CA ILE A 22 -4.40 -2.04 5.97
C ILE A 22 -3.01 -2.63 6.14
N VAL A 23 -2.95 -3.96 6.23
CA VAL A 23 -1.72 -4.76 6.32
C VAL A 23 -1.55 -5.61 5.06
N GLU A 24 -0.40 -6.22 4.88
CA GLU A 24 -0.12 -7.01 3.68
C GLU A 24 -0.69 -8.44 3.73
N SER A 25 -0.83 -9.04 4.92
CA SER A 25 -1.24 -10.44 5.05
C SER A 25 -2.40 -10.65 6.03
N PRO A 26 -3.25 -11.69 5.81
CA PRO A 26 -4.35 -12.03 6.72
C PRO A 26 -3.87 -12.45 8.11
N ALA A 27 -2.69 -13.09 8.19
CA ALA A 27 -2.11 -13.48 9.47
C ALA A 27 -1.79 -12.25 10.33
N LYS A 28 -1.12 -11.24 9.75
CA LYS A 28 -0.87 -9.96 10.41
C LYS A 28 -2.18 -9.24 10.78
N ALA A 29 -3.18 -9.27 9.90
CA ALA A 29 -4.47 -8.65 10.19
C ALA A 29 -5.13 -9.25 11.43
N ARG A 30 -5.15 -10.58 11.56
CA ARG A 30 -5.71 -11.27 12.73
C ARG A 30 -4.99 -10.89 14.03
N THR A 31 -3.66 -10.86 14.00
CA THR A 31 -2.86 -10.54 15.19
C THR A 31 -3.01 -9.07 15.59
N ILE A 32 -2.92 -8.16 14.61
CA ILE A 32 -3.05 -6.72 14.87
C ILE A 32 -4.44 -6.35 15.35
N SER A 33 -5.50 -6.97 14.82
CA SER A 33 -6.88 -6.75 15.30
C SER A 33 -7.05 -7.01 16.79
N LYS A 34 -6.32 -7.98 17.36
CA LYS A 34 -6.37 -8.27 18.81
C LYS A 34 -5.79 -7.13 19.65
N PHE A 35 -4.84 -6.38 19.12
CA PHE A 35 -4.07 -5.36 19.84
C PHE A 35 -4.47 -3.91 19.50
N ALA A 36 -5.03 -3.67 18.31
CA ALA A 36 -5.42 -2.34 17.87
C ALA A 36 -6.62 -1.76 18.64
N GLY A 37 -7.54 -2.64 19.09
CA GLY A 37 -8.72 -2.24 19.84
C GLY A 37 -9.94 -1.93 18.96
N LYS A 38 -11.10 -1.69 19.62
CA LYS A 38 -12.41 -1.56 18.96
C LYS A 38 -12.56 -0.33 18.02
N LYS A 39 -11.67 0.65 18.15
CA LYS A 39 -11.65 1.87 17.30
C LYS A 39 -11.08 1.64 15.91
N TYR A 40 -10.47 0.48 15.67
CA TYR A 40 -9.80 0.17 14.42
C TYR A 40 -10.44 -1.03 13.74
N THR A 41 -10.59 -0.92 12.42
CA THR A 41 -10.88 -2.05 11.54
C THR A 41 -9.57 -2.45 10.85
N VAL A 42 -9.22 -3.72 10.86
CA VAL A 42 -7.99 -4.20 10.21
C VAL A 42 -8.36 -5.06 9.02
N LYS A 43 -7.79 -4.75 7.85
CA LYS A 43 -7.96 -5.52 6.60
C LYS A 43 -6.61 -5.87 5.99
N ALA A 44 -6.57 -6.91 5.18
CA ALA A 44 -5.38 -7.34 4.46
C ALA A 44 -5.49 -7.03 2.96
N SER A 45 -4.40 -6.54 2.36
CA SER A 45 -4.28 -6.36 0.90
C SER A 45 -3.91 -7.64 0.16
N MET A 46 -3.52 -8.69 0.89
CA MET A 46 -3.04 -9.95 0.32
C MET A 46 -1.78 -9.75 -0.53
N GLY A 47 -0.82 -8.96 -0.04
CA GLY A 47 0.40 -8.57 -0.73
C GLY A 47 0.20 -7.40 -1.70
N HIS A 48 0.96 -7.40 -2.79
CA HIS A 48 0.85 -6.38 -3.84
C HIS A 48 -0.52 -6.41 -4.53
N ILE A 49 -1.08 -5.24 -4.78
CA ILE A 49 -2.33 -5.05 -5.55
C ILE A 49 -2.08 -4.54 -6.97
N ARG A 50 -0.91 -3.92 -7.22
CA ARG A 50 -0.46 -3.45 -8.53
C ARG A 50 0.93 -3.97 -8.83
N ASP A 51 1.19 -4.26 -10.09
CA ASP A 51 2.49 -4.66 -10.60
C ASP A 51 2.60 -4.33 -12.09
N LEU A 52 3.79 -4.50 -12.68
CA LEU A 52 3.99 -4.45 -14.12
C LEU A 52 3.20 -5.60 -14.80
N PRO A 53 2.67 -5.39 -16.01
CA PRO A 53 1.95 -6.45 -16.75
C PRO A 53 2.84 -7.67 -16.99
N LYS A 54 2.27 -8.87 -16.84
CA LYS A 54 3.04 -10.12 -17.02
C LYS A 54 3.38 -10.42 -18.48
N SER A 55 2.45 -10.11 -19.40
CA SER A 55 2.53 -10.43 -20.83
C SER A 55 3.13 -9.32 -21.69
N GLN A 56 3.48 -8.20 -21.10
CA GLN A 56 4.04 -7.04 -21.81
C GLN A 56 5.27 -6.53 -21.09
N PHE A 57 6.13 -5.82 -21.81
CA PHE A 57 7.33 -5.22 -21.22
C PHE A 57 6.96 -4.24 -20.09
N GLY A 58 5.99 -3.36 -20.34
CA GLY A 58 5.38 -2.51 -19.32
C GLY A 58 6.30 -1.42 -18.73
N VAL A 59 7.38 -1.08 -19.43
CA VAL A 59 8.29 0.02 -19.08
C VAL A 59 8.53 0.84 -20.33
N ASP A 60 8.37 2.14 -20.25
CA ASP A 60 8.66 3.06 -21.34
C ASP A 60 10.15 3.43 -21.29
N LEU A 61 10.93 2.91 -22.25
CA LEU A 61 12.37 3.14 -22.31
C LEU A 61 12.73 4.55 -22.83
N GLU A 62 11.83 5.20 -23.55
CA GLU A 62 12.06 6.51 -24.17
C GLU A 62 11.69 7.65 -23.24
N HIS A 63 10.73 7.42 -22.32
CA HIS A 63 10.26 8.41 -21.36
C HIS A 63 10.68 8.05 -19.93
N ASN A 64 11.97 8.17 -19.66
CA ASN A 64 12.55 8.07 -18.31
C ASN A 64 12.23 6.75 -17.57
N PHE A 65 12.12 5.64 -18.32
CA PHE A 65 11.82 4.31 -17.78
C PHE A 65 10.50 4.24 -16.99
N GLU A 66 9.49 5.01 -17.38
CA GLU A 66 8.23 5.08 -16.66
C GLU A 66 7.52 3.71 -16.64
N PRO A 67 7.22 3.16 -15.43
CA PRO A 67 6.58 1.86 -15.30
C PRO A 67 5.05 1.96 -15.43
N LYS A 68 4.48 1.14 -16.32
CA LYS A 68 3.02 1.02 -16.48
C LYS A 68 2.45 0.03 -15.49
N TYR A 69 2.13 0.48 -14.29
CA TYR A 69 1.52 -0.38 -13.28
C TYR A 69 0.04 -0.66 -13.56
N ILE A 70 -0.34 -1.93 -13.49
CA ILE A 70 -1.73 -2.39 -13.61
C ILE A 70 -2.17 -3.10 -12.31
N THR A 71 -3.48 -3.19 -12.09
CA THR A 71 -4.01 -4.03 -11.01
C THR A 71 -3.74 -5.50 -11.33
N ILE A 72 -3.17 -6.23 -10.39
CA ILE A 72 -2.87 -7.65 -10.54
C ILE A 72 -4.17 -8.43 -10.75
N ARG A 73 -4.18 -9.36 -11.73
CA ARG A 73 -5.33 -10.23 -12.00
C ARG A 73 -5.75 -10.97 -10.72
N GLY A 74 -7.05 -10.95 -10.41
CA GLY A 74 -7.61 -11.53 -9.18
C GLY A 74 -7.61 -10.60 -7.96
N LYS A 75 -6.96 -9.41 -8.04
CA LYS A 75 -6.94 -8.44 -6.93
C LYS A 75 -8.07 -7.40 -6.99
N GLY A 76 -8.86 -7.39 -8.05
CA GLY A 76 -9.93 -6.40 -8.23
C GLY A 76 -10.96 -6.38 -7.10
N GLN A 77 -11.42 -7.57 -6.65
CA GLN A 77 -12.38 -7.68 -5.56
C GLN A 77 -11.80 -7.16 -4.24
N ILE A 78 -10.57 -7.56 -3.90
CA ILE A 78 -9.87 -7.09 -2.69
C ILE A 78 -9.71 -5.57 -2.73
N LEU A 79 -9.31 -5.01 -3.88
CA LEU A 79 -9.16 -3.57 -4.05
C LEU A 79 -10.50 -2.84 -3.88
N LYS A 80 -11.61 -3.40 -4.39
CA LYS A 80 -12.95 -2.85 -4.20
C LYS A 80 -13.32 -2.82 -2.72
N GLU A 81 -13.15 -3.93 -2.01
CA GLU A 81 -13.43 -4.02 -0.57
C GLU A 81 -12.58 -3.04 0.27
N LEU A 82 -11.31 -2.84 -0.10
CA LEU A 82 -10.44 -1.88 0.56
C LEU A 82 -10.88 -0.43 0.26
N LYS A 83 -11.31 -0.13 -0.98
CA LYS A 83 -11.86 1.18 -1.34
C LYS A 83 -13.13 1.51 -0.55
N ASP A 84 -14.04 0.55 -0.44
CA ASP A 84 -15.29 0.75 0.29
C ASP A 84 -15.03 0.94 1.79
N ALA A 85 -14.11 0.15 2.36
CA ALA A 85 -13.69 0.31 3.76
C ALA A 85 -12.95 1.64 4.01
N ALA A 86 -12.12 2.09 3.06
CA ALA A 86 -11.41 3.37 3.17
C ALA A 86 -12.35 4.58 3.12
N LYS A 87 -13.40 4.52 2.28
CA LYS A 87 -14.44 5.56 2.22
C LYS A 87 -15.27 5.67 3.50
N ALA A 88 -15.48 4.54 4.17
CA ALA A 88 -16.25 4.47 5.42
C ALA A 88 -15.41 4.81 6.65
N ALA A 89 -14.09 4.91 6.53
CA ALA A 89 -13.19 5.17 7.63
C ALA A 89 -12.86 6.67 7.77
N ASP A 90 -12.67 7.14 9.02
CA ASP A 90 -12.22 8.51 9.27
C ASP A 90 -10.76 8.71 8.92
N LYS A 91 -9.92 7.69 9.16
CA LYS A 91 -8.50 7.65 8.82
C LYS A 91 -8.10 6.29 8.29
N VAL A 92 -7.14 6.28 7.38
CA VAL A 92 -6.56 5.06 6.84
C VAL A 92 -5.08 5.01 7.18
N PHE A 93 -4.64 3.91 7.77
CA PHE A 93 -3.25 3.62 8.09
C PHE A 93 -2.75 2.45 7.24
N LEU A 94 -1.59 2.62 6.63
CA LEU A 94 -0.91 1.62 5.83
C LEU A 94 0.21 1.01 6.66
N ALA A 95 0.08 -0.26 7.01
CA ALA A 95 0.90 -0.97 7.99
C ALA A 95 1.60 -2.19 7.38
N SER A 96 2.26 -1.99 6.24
CA SER A 96 3.15 -3.00 5.63
C SER A 96 4.49 -3.05 6.36
N ASP A 97 5.34 -4.02 6.04
CA ASP A 97 6.66 -4.18 6.63
C ASP A 97 7.54 -2.92 6.48
N PRO A 98 8.51 -2.71 7.39
CA PRO A 98 9.35 -1.50 7.40
C PRO A 98 10.50 -1.54 6.39
N ASP A 99 10.41 -2.36 5.36
CA ASP A 99 11.36 -2.49 4.27
C ASP A 99 10.90 -1.74 2.99
N ARG A 100 11.73 -1.78 1.94
CA ARG A 100 11.41 -1.13 0.65
C ARG A 100 10.21 -1.77 -0.05
N GLU A 101 10.01 -3.08 0.13
CA GLU A 101 8.87 -3.81 -0.46
C GLU A 101 7.55 -3.38 0.19
N GLY A 102 7.50 -3.34 1.53
CA GLY A 102 6.35 -2.85 2.28
C GLY A 102 6.06 -1.37 1.99
N GLU A 103 7.10 -0.57 1.77
CA GLU A 103 6.93 0.84 1.39
C GLU A 103 6.29 0.98 0.00
N ALA A 104 6.70 0.14 -0.97
CA ALA A 104 6.10 0.10 -2.30
C ALA A 104 4.65 -0.40 -2.26
N ILE A 105 4.34 -1.43 -1.45
CA ILE A 105 2.97 -1.90 -1.22
C ILE A 105 2.10 -0.75 -0.70
N SER A 106 2.58 -0.04 0.33
CA SER A 106 1.88 1.12 0.91
C SER A 106 1.64 2.22 -0.12
N TRP A 107 2.64 2.53 -0.96
CA TRP A 107 2.52 3.53 -2.02
C TRP A 107 1.48 3.13 -3.08
N HIS A 108 1.50 1.88 -3.54
CA HIS A 108 0.51 1.37 -4.49
C HIS A 108 -0.91 1.38 -3.91
N LEU A 109 -1.05 1.06 -2.61
CA LEU A 109 -2.33 1.17 -1.89
C LEU A 109 -2.79 2.62 -1.83
N ALA A 110 -1.93 3.55 -1.39
CA ALA A 110 -2.25 4.98 -1.33
C ALA A 110 -2.75 5.51 -2.68
N LYS A 111 -2.00 5.25 -3.76
CA LYS A 111 -2.40 5.64 -5.13
C LYS A 111 -3.75 5.03 -5.55
N SER A 112 -3.99 3.76 -5.23
CA SER A 112 -5.23 3.07 -5.61
C SER A 112 -6.46 3.50 -4.79
N LEU A 113 -6.24 3.94 -3.55
CA LEU A 113 -7.28 4.41 -2.64
C LEU A 113 -7.50 5.93 -2.70
N GLY A 114 -6.67 6.66 -3.46
CA GLY A 114 -6.73 8.13 -3.55
C GLY A 114 -6.21 8.85 -2.30
N ILE A 115 -5.32 8.19 -1.54
CA ILE A 115 -4.65 8.76 -0.36
C ILE A 115 -3.41 9.50 -0.83
N ASP A 116 -3.17 10.69 -0.31
CA ASP A 116 -1.94 11.44 -0.56
C ASP A 116 -0.76 10.75 0.15
N PRO A 117 0.29 10.31 -0.60
CA PRO A 117 1.48 9.71 0.00
C PRO A 117 2.26 10.62 0.96
N SER A 118 2.10 11.94 0.84
CA SER A 118 2.72 12.93 1.73
C SER A 118 1.98 13.07 3.06
N SER A 119 0.76 12.55 3.16
CA SER A 119 -0.01 12.54 4.41
C SER A 119 0.56 11.55 5.41
N SER A 120 0.27 11.77 6.71
CA SER A 120 0.65 10.85 7.79
C SER A 120 -0.24 9.61 7.79
N CYS A 121 -0.10 8.76 6.76
CA CYS A 121 -0.89 7.55 6.57
C CYS A 121 -0.08 6.25 6.79
N ARG A 122 1.23 6.31 6.91
CA ARG A 122 2.13 5.16 7.06
C ARG A 122 2.45 4.92 8.53
N ILE A 123 2.26 3.69 9.01
CA ILE A 123 2.72 3.26 10.34
C ILE A 123 3.68 2.08 10.19
N GLU A 124 4.69 2.04 11.03
CA GLU A 124 5.72 1.00 11.05
C GLU A 124 5.88 0.42 12.46
N PHE A 125 6.07 -0.88 12.52
CA PHE A 125 6.44 -1.59 13.74
C PHE A 125 7.34 -2.78 13.36
N ASN A 126 8.39 -2.99 14.15
CA ASN A 126 9.34 -4.08 13.93
C ASN A 126 8.88 -5.39 14.59
N GLU A 127 7.92 -5.30 15.49
CA GLU A 127 7.34 -6.43 16.21
C GLU A 127 5.83 -6.27 16.33
N ILE A 128 5.10 -7.38 16.35
CA ILE A 128 3.63 -7.36 16.50
C ILE A 128 3.27 -7.56 17.97
N THR A 129 3.58 -6.56 18.78
CA THR A 129 3.19 -6.48 20.18
C THR A 129 2.18 -5.35 20.39
N LYS A 130 1.36 -5.43 21.44
CA LYS A 130 0.39 -4.38 21.78
C LYS A 130 1.06 -3.01 21.92
N GLY A 131 2.21 -2.96 22.61
CA GLY A 131 2.95 -1.71 22.83
C GLY A 131 3.50 -1.11 21.54
N ALA A 132 4.10 -1.94 20.65
CA ALA A 132 4.62 -1.48 19.37
C ALA A 132 3.53 -0.93 18.46
N ILE A 133 2.39 -1.63 18.36
CA ILE A 133 1.26 -1.18 17.54
C ILE A 133 0.69 0.13 18.06
N GLN A 134 0.51 0.26 19.37
CA GLN A 134 -0.02 1.50 19.97
C GLN A 134 0.94 2.68 19.78
N ARG A 135 2.26 2.46 19.89
CA ARG A 135 3.27 3.50 19.59
C ARG A 135 3.22 3.92 18.12
N ALA A 136 3.16 2.96 17.20
CA ALA A 136 3.07 3.24 15.78
C ALA A 136 1.81 4.02 15.38
N LEU A 137 0.66 3.69 15.95
CA LEU A 137 -0.59 4.42 15.72
C LEU A 137 -0.59 5.86 16.23
N LYS A 138 0.26 6.17 17.24
CA LYS A 138 0.44 7.54 17.74
C LYS A 138 1.42 8.36 16.91
N ASN A 139 2.28 7.71 16.12
CA ASN A 139 3.36 8.33 15.36
C ASN A 139 3.31 7.93 13.88
N PRO A 140 2.21 8.23 13.16
CA PRO A 140 2.12 7.97 11.73
C PRO A 140 3.03 8.94 10.97
N ARG A 141 3.58 8.49 9.85
CA ARG A 141 4.47 9.27 8.98
C ARG A 141 4.01 9.28 7.51
N PRO A 142 4.57 10.14 6.66
CA PRO A 142 4.44 10.03 5.21
C PRO A 142 5.11 8.76 4.67
N ILE A 143 4.74 8.38 3.45
CA ILE A 143 5.41 7.31 2.70
C ILE A 143 6.81 7.79 2.30
N ASN A 144 7.82 6.93 2.50
CA ASN A 144 9.20 7.21 2.12
C ASN A 144 9.41 6.96 0.62
N LEU A 145 9.32 8.03 -0.17
CA LEU A 145 9.46 7.94 -1.63
C LEU A 145 10.85 7.45 -2.08
N ALA A 146 11.90 7.66 -1.30
CA ALA A 146 13.22 7.14 -1.64
C ALA A 146 13.25 5.60 -1.60
N LYS A 147 12.61 4.99 -0.58
CA LYS A 147 12.45 3.52 -0.52
C LYS A 147 11.55 3.00 -1.66
N VAL A 148 10.47 3.72 -1.98
CA VAL A 148 9.58 3.39 -3.11
C VAL A 148 10.36 3.41 -4.42
N ASN A 149 11.10 4.47 -4.69
CA ASN A 149 11.90 4.63 -5.90
C ASN A 149 12.99 3.54 -6.02
N ALA A 150 13.63 3.18 -4.91
CA ALA A 150 14.62 2.10 -4.88
C ALA A 150 13.98 0.73 -5.24
N GLN A 151 12.79 0.45 -4.75
CA GLN A 151 12.05 -0.77 -5.10
C GLN A 151 11.62 -0.75 -6.57
N GLN A 152 11.11 0.39 -7.07
CA GLN A 152 10.70 0.55 -8.45
C GLN A 152 11.88 0.40 -9.42
N ALA A 153 13.02 1.02 -9.13
CA ALA A 153 14.24 0.89 -9.93
C ALA A 153 14.68 -0.58 -10.05
N ARG A 154 14.69 -1.31 -8.93
CA ARG A 154 14.99 -2.74 -8.95
C ARG A 154 13.97 -3.51 -9.80
N ARG A 155 12.67 -3.24 -9.65
CA ARG A 155 11.62 -3.91 -10.41
C ARG A 155 11.73 -3.67 -11.91
N ILE A 156 12.10 -2.43 -12.30
CA ILE A 156 12.36 -2.05 -13.70
C ILE A 156 13.59 -2.78 -14.23
N LEU A 157 14.70 -2.81 -13.47
CA LEU A 157 15.92 -3.52 -13.87
C LEU A 157 15.66 -5.01 -14.06
N ASP A 158 14.99 -5.68 -13.12
CA ASP A 158 14.62 -7.09 -13.24
C ASP A 158 13.79 -7.34 -14.51
N ARG A 159 12.89 -6.40 -14.86
CA ARG A 159 12.09 -6.46 -16.09
C ARG A 159 12.94 -6.32 -17.34
N ILE A 160 13.87 -5.37 -17.39
CA ILE A 160 14.77 -5.14 -18.52
C ILE A 160 15.65 -6.39 -18.74
N VAL A 161 16.26 -6.89 -17.67
CA VAL A 161 17.11 -8.09 -17.74
C VAL A 161 16.29 -9.30 -18.21
N GLY A 162 15.13 -9.55 -17.63
CA GLY A 162 14.28 -10.70 -17.98
C GLY A 162 13.75 -10.68 -19.42
N TYR A 163 13.42 -9.50 -19.96
CA TYR A 163 12.84 -9.37 -21.30
C TYR A 163 13.85 -9.12 -22.41
N LYS A 164 14.96 -8.44 -22.12
CA LYS A 164 15.93 -8.02 -23.14
C LYS A 164 17.18 -8.91 -23.15
N LEU A 165 17.73 -9.26 -21.99
CA LEU A 165 18.97 -10.02 -21.91
C LEU A 165 18.75 -11.55 -21.90
N SER A 166 17.80 -12.05 -21.13
CA SER A 166 17.55 -13.50 -21.05
C SER A 166 17.28 -14.15 -22.41
N PRO A 167 16.45 -13.58 -23.33
CA PRO A 167 16.27 -14.17 -24.66
C PRO A 167 17.54 -14.27 -25.51
N LEU A 168 18.49 -13.33 -25.29
CA LEU A 168 19.79 -13.36 -26.03
C LEU A 168 20.68 -14.50 -25.54
N LEU A 169 20.64 -14.80 -24.23
CA LEU A 169 21.43 -15.89 -23.64
C LEU A 169 20.93 -17.28 -24.02
N TRP A 170 19.64 -17.41 -24.39
CA TRP A 170 19.02 -18.67 -24.76
C TRP A 170 19.02 -18.93 -26.29
N ARG A 171 19.49 -17.98 -27.11
CA ARG A 171 19.74 -18.22 -28.54
C ARG A 171 20.99 -19.03 -28.67
N LYS A 172 20.85 -20.35 -28.83
CA LYS A 172 21.91 -21.25 -29.34
C LYS A 172 21.94 -21.20 -30.86
#